data_6fb10060aee3c18f487af2140c052ce8
#
_entry.id   6fb10060aee3c18f487af2140c052ce8
#
_cell.length_a   1.000
_cell.length_b   1.000
_cell.length_c   1.000
_cell.angle_alpha   90.00
_cell.angle_beta   90.00
_cell.angle_gamma   90.00
#
_symmetry.space_group_name_H-M   'P 1'
#
loop_
_entity.id
_entity.type
_entity.pdbx_description
1 polymer ?
#
loop_
_entity_poly.entity_id
_entity_poly.type
_entity_poly.pdbx_seq_one_letter_code
_entity_poly.pdbx_strand_id
1 'polypeptide(L)' 'MYYVSKVKYTENVSTKNGRTKERNFNKEYLVEALSCTEAEAKTVKGLEGTVLDYEVKEVKQSRIEEVFE' A
#
# COMPACT_ATOMS: atom_id res chain seq x y z
N MET A 1 -11.83 14.36 1.98
CA MET A 1 -12.08 13.02 2.54
C MET A 1 -10.82 12.21 2.57
N TYR A 2 -10.65 11.41 3.59
CA TYR A 2 -9.51 10.52 3.71
C TYR A 2 -9.91 9.08 3.42
N TYR A 3 -9.03 8.39 2.71
CA TYR A 3 -9.19 6.97 2.39
C TYR A 3 -7.99 6.21 2.91
N VAL A 4 -8.20 4.98 3.36
CA VAL A 4 -7.14 4.08 3.77
C VAL A 4 -6.92 3.07 2.65
N SER A 5 -5.68 3.03 2.14
CA SER A 5 -5.27 2.06 1.13
C SER A 5 -4.41 0.99 1.79
N LYS A 6 -4.82 -0.26 1.67
CA LYS A 6 -4.05 -1.41 2.15
C LYS A 6 -3.27 -2.03 1.00
N VAL A 7 -1.96 -2.09 1.15
CA VAL A 7 -1.06 -2.59 0.12
C VAL A 7 -0.25 -3.75 0.65
N LYS A 8 -0.25 -4.84 -0.10
CA LYS A 8 0.58 -6.01 0.19
C LYS A 8 1.84 -5.96 -0.65
N TYR A 9 2.98 -6.08 0.00
CA TYR A 9 4.28 -6.16 -0.67
C TYR A 9 4.82 -7.58 -0.60
N THR A 10 5.47 -7.98 -1.67
CA THR A 10 6.16 -9.28 -1.76
C THR A 10 7.64 -9.04 -2.01
N GLU A 11 8.48 -9.63 -1.19
CA GLU A 11 9.94 -9.54 -1.27
C GLU A 11 10.54 -10.94 -1.36
N ASN A 12 11.48 -11.13 -2.27
CA ASN A 12 12.23 -12.36 -2.37
C ASN A 12 13.57 -12.19 -1.65
N VAL A 13 13.80 -13.01 -0.62
CA VAL A 13 15.02 -12.95 0.19
C VAL A 13 15.83 -14.23 -0.04
N SER A 14 17.11 -14.07 -0.38
CA SER A 14 18.03 -15.19 -0.48
C SER A 14 18.46 -15.63 0.92
N THR A 15 18.32 -16.92 1.21
CA THR A 15 18.78 -17.51 2.46
C THR A 15 20.23 -18.00 2.35
N LYS A 16 20.86 -18.27 3.48
CA LYS A 16 22.25 -18.79 3.54
C LYS A 16 22.44 -20.12 2.81
N ASN A 17 21.37 -20.85 2.57
CA ASN A 17 21.41 -22.16 1.89
C ASN A 17 21.16 -22.06 0.38
N GLY A 18 21.17 -20.86 -0.18
CA GLY A 18 20.91 -20.63 -1.60
C GLY A 18 19.44 -20.77 -2.00
N ARG A 19 18.55 -20.91 -1.04
CA ARG A 19 17.11 -20.97 -1.29
C ARG A 19 16.52 -19.57 -1.29
N THR A 20 15.61 -19.30 -2.23
CA THR A 20 14.86 -18.04 -2.25
C THR A 20 13.63 -18.22 -1.39
N LYS A 21 13.45 -17.33 -0.44
CA LYS A 21 12.27 -17.31 0.44
C LYS A 21 11.44 -16.06 0.13
N GLU A 22 10.14 -16.27 -0.09
CA GLU A 22 9.20 -15.18 -0.29
C GLU A 22 8.74 -14.64 1.05
N ARG A 23 8.81 -13.32 1.19
CA ARG A 23 8.37 -12.61 2.38
C ARG A 23 7.28 -11.62 2.01
N ASN A 24 6.15 -11.69 2.70
CA ASN A 24 5.02 -10.78 2.50
C ASN A 24 4.87 -9.86 3.70
N PHE A 25 4.57 -8.59 3.43
CA PHE A 25 4.21 -7.65 4.48
C PHE A 25 3.17 -6.66 3.96
N ASN A 26 2.39 -6.10 4.87
CA ASN A 26 1.31 -5.17 4.55
C ASN A 26 1.60 -3.79 5.10
N LYS A 27 1.21 -2.77 4.35
CA LYS A 27 1.24 -1.38 4.82
C LYS A 27 -0.09 -0.71 4.54
N GLU A 28 -0.45 0.24 5.38
CA GLU A 28 -1.63 1.05 5.21
C GLU A 28 -1.21 2.50 4.97
N TYR A 29 -1.85 3.14 4.00
CA TYR A 29 -1.60 4.54 3.65
C TYR A 29 -2.86 5.35 3.81
N LEU A 30 -2.73 6.55 4.35
CA LEU A 30 -3.81 7.52 4.41
C LEU A 30 -3.71 8.43 3.19
N VAL A 31 -4.77 8.48 2.40
CA VAL A 31 -4.81 9.22 1.14
C VAL A 31 -5.98 10.21 1.16
N GLU A 32 -5.71 11.48 0.87
CA GLU A 32 -6.75 12.47 0.68
C GLU A 32 -7.25 12.41 -0.75
N ALA A 33 -8.56 12.22 -0.93
CA ALA A 33 -9.18 12.11 -2.23
C ALA A 33 -10.67 12.46 -2.16
N LEU A 34 -11.27 12.71 -3.32
CA LEU A 34 -12.69 12.99 -3.44
C LEU A 34 -13.53 11.73 -3.64
N SER A 35 -12.91 10.65 -4.08
CA SER A 35 -13.56 9.37 -4.32
C SER A 35 -12.61 8.21 -4.10
N CYS A 36 -13.17 7.01 -3.97
CA CYS A 36 -12.40 5.77 -3.84
C CYS A 36 -11.50 5.54 -5.06
N THR A 37 -12.01 5.80 -6.27
CA THR A 37 -11.26 5.67 -7.52
C THR A 37 -10.05 6.61 -7.54
N GLU A 38 -10.23 7.85 -7.11
CA GLU A 38 -9.13 8.80 -7.02
C GLU A 38 -8.09 8.38 -5.97
N ALA A 39 -8.55 7.86 -4.83
CA ALA A 39 -7.67 7.36 -3.78
C ALA A 39 -6.80 6.21 -4.27
N GLU A 40 -7.40 5.27 -5.01
CA GLU A 40 -6.68 4.15 -5.62
C GLU A 40 -5.64 4.65 -6.63
N ALA A 41 -6.01 5.58 -7.50
CA ALA A 41 -5.11 6.15 -8.49
C ALA A 41 -3.92 6.87 -7.83
N LYS A 42 -4.16 7.63 -6.77
CA LYS A 42 -3.10 8.30 -6.00
C LYS A 42 -2.18 7.29 -5.32
N THR A 43 -2.72 6.19 -4.78
CA THR A 43 -1.94 5.13 -4.16
C THR A 43 -1.00 4.49 -5.18
N VAL A 44 -1.51 4.11 -6.34
CA VAL A 44 -0.72 3.50 -7.42
C VAL A 44 0.37 4.45 -7.88
N LYS A 45 0.04 5.72 -8.06
CA LYS A 45 1.01 6.74 -8.47
C LYS A 45 2.12 6.91 -7.42
N GLY A 46 1.78 6.90 -6.14
CA GLY A 46 2.74 6.99 -5.06
C GLY A 46 3.67 5.79 -4.96
N LEU A 47 3.24 4.63 -5.50
CA LEU A 47 4.03 3.41 -5.51
C LEU A 47 4.86 3.23 -6.79
N GLU A 48 4.77 4.16 -7.74
CA GLU A 48 5.60 4.13 -8.95
C GLU A 48 7.09 4.17 -8.56
N GLY A 49 7.88 3.35 -9.22
CA GLY A 49 9.30 3.23 -8.92
C GLY A 49 9.63 2.30 -7.74
N THR A 50 8.63 1.70 -7.11
CA THR A 50 8.84 0.70 -6.07
C THR A 50 9.46 -0.56 -6.68
N VAL A 51 10.58 -1.00 -6.11
CA VAL A 51 11.32 -2.18 -6.59
C VAL A 51 10.61 -3.48 -6.23
N LEU A 52 9.87 -3.48 -5.13
CA LEU A 52 9.14 -4.66 -4.66
C LEU A 52 7.85 -4.87 -5.44
N ASP A 53 7.45 -6.13 -5.60
CA ASP A 53 6.13 -6.44 -6.11
C ASP A 53 5.09 -5.99 -5.09
N TYR A 54 4.03 -5.36 -5.56
CA TYR A 54 2.97 -4.89 -4.69
C TYR A 54 1.59 -5.15 -5.28
N GLU A 55 0.60 -5.22 -4.40
CA GLU A 55 -0.80 -5.36 -4.77
C GLU A 55 -1.66 -4.50 -3.85
N VAL A 56 -2.49 -3.65 -4.43
CA VAL A 56 -3.46 -2.86 -3.65
C VAL A 56 -4.62 -3.78 -3.31
N LYS A 57 -4.76 -4.12 -2.03
CA LYS A 57 -5.77 -5.07 -1.55
C LYS A 57 -7.11 -4.43 -1.28
N GLU A 58 -7.11 -3.24 -0.73
CA GLU A 58 -8.33 -2.57 -0.31
C GLU A 58 -8.13 -1.06 -0.29
N VAL A 59 -9.15 -0.34 -0.71
CA VAL A 59 -9.23 1.10 -0.56
C VAL A 59 -10.61 1.40 0.00
N LYS A 60 -10.67 1.99 1.19
CA LYS A 60 -11.94 2.32 1.83
C LYS A 60 -11.89 3.71 2.44
N GLN A 61 -13.05 4.33 2.54
CA GLN A 61 -13.18 5.62 3.19
C GLN A 61 -12.84 5.51 4.67
N SER A 62 -11.95 6.38 5.14
CA SER A 62 -11.62 6.46 6.55
C SER A 62 -12.72 7.23 7.30
N ARG A 63 -12.96 6.82 8.53
CA ARG A 63 -13.87 7.53 9.43
C ARG A 63 -13.16 8.63 10.23
N ILE A 64 -11.92 8.91 9.90
CA ILE A 64 -11.19 10.00 10.53
C ILE A 64 -11.80 11.31 10.06
N GLU A 65 -12.42 12.05 10.97
CA GLU A 65 -13.07 13.34 10.67
C GLU A 65 -12.07 14.48 10.75
N GLU A 66 -11.04 14.32 11.58
CA GLU A 66 -10.12 15.39 11.90
C GLU A 66 -8.70 14.83 12.10
N VAL A 67 -7.73 15.51 11.52
CA VAL A 67 -6.31 15.16 11.69
C VAL A 67 -5.63 16.31 12.41
N PHE A 68 -5.07 16.03 13.56
CA PHE A 68 -4.28 16.99 14.33
C PHE A 68 -2.80 16.77 14.03
N GLU A 69 -2.18 17.81 13.51
CA GLU A 69 -0.74 17.80 13.24
C GLU A 69 0.04 18.45 14.39
#